data_a294c034f22c9fd83a045ac27d4d0528
#
_entry.id   a294c034f22c9fd83a045ac27d4d0528
#
_cell.length_a   1.000
_cell.length_b   1.000
_cell.length_c   1.000
_cell.angle_alpha   90.00
_cell.angle_beta   90.00
_cell.angle_gamma   90.00
#
_symmetry.space_group_name_H-M   'P 1'
#
loop_
_entity.id
_entity.type
_entity.pdbx_description
1 polymer ?
#
loop_
_entity_poly.entity_id
_entity_poly.type
_entity_poly.pdbx_seq_one_letter_code
_entity_poly.pdbx_strand_id
1 'polypeptide(L)'
;MLASWYNKEGGPENHPKETWRDVLAELSFGPSLKERMEESARSDHDTDVSDLPESFDARKKWKKCKRIIGTIHDEGNCVSDYAITAASVLADRLCIQTNGKFKALLSSQKVLGCYGSCNGGLIYKSFEHINNYGVPTGGLFKPKRGCVPYEHEPCLHGGIRGDIVLDSGMGALPNCSSINPTNSTCPTACTNKKYKKKFDADTHKSWSFGWAPTYEEKIKRIIYEHGPVGAAFAMYSDFKKHKKGIYWRSNDGVFKSIHKVKLIGWGKEGDTRYWLAVNSYNKNWGEKGLFKIVSGRNYLFIEALVVDSIPQDKAS
;
A
#
# COMPACT_ATOMS: atom_id res chain seq x y z
N MET A 1 7.22 28.10 5.17
CA MET A 1 7.23 26.90 4.35
C MET A 1 6.15 25.90 4.74
N LEU A 2 6.07 25.42 5.98
CA LEU A 2 4.96 24.54 6.41
C LEU A 2 3.59 25.19 6.15
N ALA A 3 3.41 26.48 6.48
CA ALA A 3 2.16 27.20 6.25
C ALA A 3 1.77 27.31 4.76
N SER A 4 2.74 27.47 3.83
CA SER A 4 2.45 27.54 2.39
C SER A 4 2.10 26.18 1.80
N TRP A 5 2.63 25.12 2.39
CA TRP A 5 2.31 23.74 2.00
C TRP A 5 0.92 23.34 2.49
N TYR A 6 0.56 23.78 3.70
CA TYR A 6 -0.80 23.65 4.26
C TYR A 6 -1.84 24.48 3.50
N ASN A 7 -1.48 25.65 2.98
CA ASN A 7 -2.43 26.56 2.32
C ASN A 7 -2.75 26.20 0.85
N LYS A 8 -1.97 25.34 0.19
CA LYS A 8 -2.22 24.96 -1.21
C LYS A 8 -3.36 23.96 -1.40
N GLU A 9 -3.79 23.25 -0.34
CA GLU A 9 -4.70 22.10 -0.42
C GLU A 9 -5.89 22.17 0.55
N GLY A 10 -6.21 23.34 1.05
CA GLY A 10 -7.11 23.45 2.18
C GLY A 10 -6.40 23.05 3.47
N GLY A 11 -5.89 24.05 4.17
CA GLY A 11 -5.20 23.90 5.44
C GLY A 11 -6.02 23.16 6.50
N PRO A 12 -5.58 23.15 7.78
CA PRO A 12 -6.24 22.46 8.89
C PRO A 12 -7.74 22.67 8.96
N GLU A 13 -8.20 23.78 8.41
CA GLU A 13 -9.62 24.21 8.38
C GLU A 13 -10.50 23.30 7.49
N ASN A 14 -9.93 22.58 6.52
CA ASN A 14 -10.67 21.74 5.59
C ASN A 14 -10.71 20.26 5.98
N HIS A 15 -10.03 19.87 7.06
CA HIS A 15 -10.04 18.52 7.58
C HIS A 15 -10.50 18.49 9.04
N PRO A 16 -11.34 17.52 9.45
CA PRO A 16 -11.69 17.32 10.87
C PRO A 16 -10.46 17.13 11.75
N LYS A 17 -10.57 17.50 13.03
CA LYS A 17 -9.47 17.33 14.03
C LYS A 17 -8.98 15.89 14.13
N GLU A 18 -9.89 14.92 13.99
CA GLU A 18 -9.60 13.50 13.99
C GLU A 18 -8.66 13.11 12.85
N THR A 19 -8.85 13.70 11.65
CA THR A 19 -7.95 13.48 10.50
C THR A 19 -6.52 13.88 10.84
N TRP A 20 -6.34 15.06 11.46
CA TRP A 20 -5.02 15.55 11.83
C TRP A 20 -4.37 14.69 12.90
N ARG A 21 -5.13 14.27 13.93
CA ARG A 21 -4.63 13.36 14.95
C ARG A 21 -4.08 12.07 14.34
N ASP A 22 -4.82 11.46 13.42
CA ASP A 22 -4.45 10.19 12.82
C ASP A 22 -3.27 10.35 11.82
N VAL A 23 -3.22 11.44 11.06
CA VAL A 23 -2.03 11.79 10.23
C VAL A 23 -0.79 12.01 11.08
N LEU A 24 -0.91 12.76 12.20
CA LEU A 24 0.21 12.98 13.11
C LEU A 24 0.68 11.68 13.77
N ALA A 25 -0.23 10.75 14.06
CA ALA A 25 0.14 9.42 14.56
C ALA A 25 0.98 8.64 13.55
N GLU A 26 0.63 8.67 12.25
CA GLU A 26 1.47 8.07 11.19
C GLU A 26 2.86 8.74 11.12
N LEU A 27 2.92 10.07 11.20
CA LEU A 27 4.16 10.85 11.09
C LEU A 27 5.02 10.87 12.35
N SER A 28 4.58 10.29 13.47
CA SER A 28 5.31 10.32 14.75
C SER A 28 6.56 9.44 14.79
N PHE A 29 6.81 8.67 13.72
CA PHE A 29 7.94 7.76 13.62
C PHE A 29 8.89 8.16 12.49
N GLY A 30 10.18 7.95 12.71
CA GLY A 30 11.23 8.36 11.77
C GLY A 30 11.47 9.88 11.76
N PRO A 31 12.15 10.41 10.73
CA PRO A 31 12.38 11.85 10.58
C PRO A 31 11.08 12.63 10.53
N SER A 32 11.04 13.78 11.19
CA SER A 32 9.86 14.64 11.20
C SER A 32 9.49 15.13 9.80
N LEU A 33 8.23 15.47 9.58
CA LEU A 33 7.78 16.00 8.28
C LEU A 33 8.59 17.25 7.89
N LYS A 34 8.96 18.09 8.87
CA LYS A 34 9.79 19.29 8.64
C LYS A 34 11.17 18.91 8.12
N GLU A 35 11.86 17.97 8.76
CA GLU A 35 13.19 17.49 8.33
C GLU A 35 13.12 16.90 6.92
N ARG A 36 12.13 16.10 6.62
CA ARG A 36 11.92 15.50 5.29
C ARG A 36 11.66 16.55 4.21
N MET A 37 10.91 17.60 4.53
CA MET A 37 10.68 18.73 3.60
C MET A 37 11.95 19.54 3.37
N GLU A 38 12.74 19.79 4.42
CA GLU A 38 14.01 20.52 4.31
C GLU A 38 15.04 19.69 3.51
N GLU A 39 15.17 18.41 3.77
CA GLU A 39 16.02 17.50 3.00
C GLU A 39 15.59 17.44 1.53
N SER A 40 14.31 17.32 1.29
CA SER A 40 13.74 17.36 -0.06
C SER A 40 14.06 18.66 -0.79
N ALA A 41 13.98 19.81 -0.10
CA ALA A 41 14.27 21.10 -0.69
C ALA A 41 15.77 21.31 -0.98
N ARG A 42 16.67 20.79 -0.12
CA ARG A 42 18.12 20.86 -0.35
C ARG A 42 18.58 20.04 -1.55
N SER A 43 17.95 18.90 -1.77
CA SER A 43 18.29 18.00 -2.89
C SER A 43 17.56 18.35 -4.20
N ASP A 44 16.83 19.46 -4.25
CA ASP A 44 16.05 19.87 -5.43
C ASP A 44 16.96 20.34 -6.60
N HIS A 45 18.21 20.74 -6.30
CA HIS A 45 19.17 21.14 -7.32
C HIS A 45 19.78 19.95 -8.11
N ASP A 46 19.67 18.70 -7.63
CA ASP A 46 20.34 17.52 -8.22
C ASP A 46 19.39 16.50 -8.86
N THR A 47 18.07 16.69 -8.77
CA THR A 47 17.15 15.71 -9.34
C THR A 47 16.68 16.16 -10.72
N ASP A 48 17.43 15.80 -11.75
CA ASP A 48 16.93 15.92 -13.12
C ASP A 48 15.79 14.92 -13.32
N VAL A 49 14.58 15.45 -13.49
CA VAL A 49 13.35 14.68 -13.74
C VAL A 49 12.91 14.78 -15.20
N SER A 50 13.69 15.43 -16.04
CA SER A 50 13.39 15.65 -17.48
C SER A 50 13.28 14.33 -18.26
N ASP A 51 13.89 13.26 -17.75
CA ASP A 51 13.87 11.91 -18.34
C ASP A 51 12.70 11.04 -17.87
N LEU A 52 11.87 11.48 -16.90
CA LEU A 52 10.71 10.71 -16.45
C LEU A 52 9.57 10.82 -17.47
N PRO A 53 8.93 9.69 -17.83
CA PRO A 53 7.80 9.71 -18.76
C PRO A 53 6.58 10.41 -18.13
N GLU A 54 5.76 11.05 -18.97
CA GLU A 54 4.51 11.69 -18.54
C GLU A 54 3.55 10.72 -17.83
N SER A 55 3.57 9.45 -18.22
CA SER A 55 2.80 8.38 -17.56
C SER A 55 3.66 7.14 -17.36
N PHE A 56 3.44 6.46 -16.25
CA PHE A 56 4.21 5.28 -15.89
C PHE A 56 3.33 4.22 -15.20
N ASP A 57 3.61 2.96 -15.50
CA ASP A 57 3.00 1.80 -14.85
C ASP A 57 4.10 0.74 -14.64
N ALA A 58 4.41 0.46 -13.38
CA ALA A 58 5.43 -0.51 -12.99
C ALA A 58 5.23 -1.90 -13.60
N ARG A 59 3.98 -2.29 -13.85
CA ARG A 59 3.63 -3.57 -14.49
C ARG A 59 4.08 -3.63 -15.96
N LYS A 60 4.18 -2.46 -16.61
CA LYS A 60 4.64 -2.35 -18.01
C LYS A 60 6.17 -2.35 -18.10
N LYS A 61 6.84 -1.66 -17.17
CA LYS A 61 8.32 -1.62 -17.11
C LYS A 61 8.88 -2.98 -16.72
N TRP A 62 8.40 -3.58 -15.64
CA TRP A 62 8.88 -4.87 -15.13
C TRP A 62 7.96 -6.01 -15.53
N LYS A 63 7.97 -6.35 -16.83
CA LYS A 63 7.06 -7.36 -17.42
C LYS A 63 7.15 -8.72 -16.71
N LYS A 64 8.35 -9.16 -16.29
CA LYS A 64 8.54 -10.42 -15.55
C LYS A 64 7.87 -10.42 -14.17
N CYS A 65 7.66 -9.23 -13.58
CA CYS A 65 7.03 -9.03 -12.27
C CYS A 65 5.58 -8.54 -12.36
N LYS A 66 5.05 -8.35 -13.57
CA LYS A 66 3.69 -7.81 -13.82
C LYS A 66 2.62 -8.45 -12.94
N ARG A 67 2.68 -9.78 -12.76
CA ARG A 67 1.70 -10.52 -11.96
C ARG A 67 1.81 -10.19 -10.46
N ILE A 68 3.02 -10.10 -9.92
CA ILE A 68 3.25 -9.80 -8.51
C ILE A 68 2.84 -8.36 -8.23
N ILE A 69 3.34 -7.39 -9.01
CA ILE A 69 3.00 -5.97 -8.89
C ILE A 69 1.49 -5.73 -9.01
N GLY A 70 0.84 -6.43 -9.94
CA GLY A 70 -0.60 -6.30 -10.20
C GLY A 70 -1.50 -7.20 -9.33
N THR A 71 -0.96 -7.87 -8.30
CA THR A 71 -1.80 -8.67 -7.40
C THR A 71 -2.70 -7.77 -6.55
N ILE A 72 -3.99 -8.04 -6.61
CA ILE A 72 -5.00 -7.36 -5.80
C ILE A 72 -5.34 -8.26 -4.62
N HIS A 73 -5.16 -7.72 -3.43
CA HIS A 73 -5.53 -8.38 -2.18
C HIS A 73 -6.98 -8.04 -1.79
N ASP A 74 -7.50 -8.80 -0.84
CA ASP A 74 -8.71 -8.48 -0.11
C ASP A 74 -8.39 -8.55 1.38
N GLU A 75 -8.56 -7.45 2.09
CA GLU A 75 -8.32 -7.39 3.53
C GLU A 75 -9.43 -8.06 4.35
N GLY A 76 -10.59 -8.38 3.70
CA GLY A 76 -11.74 -8.92 4.39
C GLY A 76 -12.36 -7.92 5.37
N ASN A 77 -13.02 -8.41 6.40
CA ASN A 77 -13.48 -7.56 7.52
C ASN A 77 -12.36 -7.38 8.56
N CYS A 78 -11.19 -6.91 8.11
CA CYS A 78 -10.00 -6.71 8.93
C CYS A 78 -9.22 -5.52 8.38
N VAL A 79 -9.04 -4.45 9.16
CA VAL A 79 -8.28 -3.27 8.73
C VAL A 79 -6.79 -3.60 8.71
N SER A 80 -6.36 -4.38 7.70
CA SER A 80 -4.99 -4.88 7.54
C SER A 80 -4.26 -4.30 6.33
N ASP A 81 -4.78 -3.23 5.76
CA ASP A 81 -4.21 -2.49 4.64
C ASP A 81 -2.72 -2.16 4.83
N TYR A 82 -2.30 -1.79 6.05
CA TYR A 82 -0.92 -1.53 6.44
C TYR A 82 0.00 -2.75 6.24
N ALA A 83 -0.46 -3.92 6.65
CA ALA A 83 0.28 -5.17 6.54
C ALA A 83 0.36 -5.66 5.09
N ILE A 84 -0.75 -5.55 4.35
CA ILE A 84 -0.86 -5.90 2.93
C ILE A 84 0.06 -4.99 2.11
N THR A 85 0.02 -3.68 2.35
CA THR A 85 0.85 -2.71 1.64
C THR A 85 2.33 -3.00 1.84
N ALA A 86 2.81 -3.13 3.08
CA ALA A 86 4.21 -3.37 3.36
C ALA A 86 4.72 -4.69 2.76
N ALA A 87 4.00 -5.79 2.97
CA ALA A 87 4.37 -7.09 2.43
C ALA A 87 4.36 -7.12 0.89
N SER A 88 3.37 -6.45 0.25
CA SER A 88 3.29 -6.43 -1.21
C SER A 88 4.38 -5.56 -1.85
N VAL A 89 4.75 -4.43 -1.25
CA VAL A 89 5.87 -3.60 -1.75
C VAL A 89 7.18 -4.37 -1.72
N LEU A 90 7.50 -5.05 -0.62
CA LEU A 90 8.72 -5.85 -0.54
C LEU A 90 8.71 -7.01 -1.55
N ALA A 91 7.57 -7.68 -1.75
CA ALA A 91 7.43 -8.76 -2.75
C ALA A 91 7.69 -8.25 -4.17
N ASP A 92 7.14 -7.08 -4.53
CA ASP A 92 7.32 -6.44 -5.83
C ASP A 92 8.81 -6.13 -6.08
N ARG A 93 9.47 -5.53 -5.10
CA ARG A 93 10.88 -5.11 -5.20
C ARG A 93 11.85 -6.28 -5.21
N LEU A 94 11.58 -7.35 -4.46
CA LEU A 94 12.32 -8.61 -4.57
C LEU A 94 12.20 -9.24 -5.96
N CYS A 95 11.00 -9.18 -6.55
CA CYS A 95 10.82 -9.63 -7.93
C CYS A 95 11.64 -8.78 -8.90
N ILE A 96 11.63 -7.46 -8.76
CA ILE A 96 12.37 -6.51 -9.61
C ILE A 96 13.87 -6.73 -9.47
N GLN A 97 14.39 -6.72 -8.25
CA GLN A 97 15.80 -6.89 -7.93
C GLN A 97 16.36 -8.22 -8.45
N THR A 98 15.58 -9.28 -8.35
CA THR A 98 15.95 -10.60 -8.85
C THR A 98 15.66 -10.82 -10.34
N ASN A 99 15.28 -9.76 -11.07
CA ASN A 99 14.90 -9.81 -12.49
C ASN A 99 13.84 -10.91 -12.78
N GLY A 100 12.87 -11.04 -11.88
CA GLY A 100 11.76 -11.99 -12.00
C GLY A 100 12.08 -13.42 -11.59
N LYS A 101 13.20 -13.70 -10.91
CA LYS A 101 13.46 -15.02 -10.32
C LYS A 101 12.59 -15.24 -9.08
N PHE A 102 12.46 -14.23 -8.20
CA PHE A 102 11.50 -14.25 -7.10
C PHE A 102 10.09 -13.88 -7.61
N LYS A 103 9.13 -14.78 -7.44
CA LYS A 103 7.74 -14.59 -7.91
C LYS A 103 6.69 -15.01 -6.88
N ALA A 104 7.07 -15.01 -5.60
CA ALA A 104 6.14 -15.30 -4.52
C ALA A 104 5.56 -14.00 -3.94
N LEU A 105 4.36 -14.09 -3.39
CA LEU A 105 3.83 -13.06 -2.50
C LEU A 105 4.44 -13.24 -1.12
N LEU A 106 4.61 -12.17 -0.38
CA LEU A 106 5.01 -12.20 1.02
C LEU A 106 3.79 -12.13 1.94
N SER A 107 3.97 -12.61 3.17
CA SER A 107 2.89 -12.80 4.12
C SER A 107 2.47 -11.50 4.82
N SER A 108 1.36 -10.93 4.39
CA SER A 108 0.66 -9.88 5.16
C SER A 108 0.11 -10.43 6.48
N GLN A 109 -0.24 -11.73 6.55
CA GLN A 109 -0.70 -12.38 7.78
C GLN A 109 0.37 -12.36 8.89
N LYS A 110 1.64 -12.53 8.55
CA LYS A 110 2.75 -12.42 9.51
C LYS A 110 2.86 -11.01 10.08
N VAL A 111 2.79 -9.98 9.24
CA VAL A 111 2.82 -8.59 9.69
C VAL A 111 1.61 -8.29 10.57
N LEU A 112 0.40 -8.66 10.11
CA LEU A 112 -0.84 -8.46 10.84
C LEU A 112 -0.80 -9.10 12.24
N GLY A 113 -0.41 -10.36 12.33
CA GLY A 113 -0.44 -11.11 13.59
C GLY A 113 0.67 -10.73 14.58
N CYS A 114 1.79 -10.15 14.10
CA CYS A 114 2.94 -9.86 14.97
C CYS A 114 3.10 -8.40 15.34
N TYR A 115 2.60 -7.50 14.50
CA TYR A 115 2.77 -6.06 14.73
C TYR A 115 1.45 -5.35 15.05
N GLY A 116 0.35 -5.70 14.39
CA GLY A 116 -0.89 -4.96 14.48
C GLY A 116 -2.10 -5.83 14.82
N SER A 117 -3.26 -5.39 14.40
CA SER A 117 -4.52 -6.11 14.57
C SER A 117 -5.51 -5.74 13.47
N CYS A 118 -6.68 -6.37 13.47
CA CYS A 118 -7.79 -5.98 12.58
C CYS A 118 -8.39 -4.60 12.89
N ASN A 119 -7.93 -3.93 13.95
CA ASN A 119 -8.32 -2.54 14.23
C ASN A 119 -7.41 -1.51 13.54
N GLY A 120 -6.42 -1.98 12.77
CA GLY A 120 -5.48 -1.15 12.04
C GLY A 120 -4.06 -1.20 12.58
N GLY A 121 -3.16 -0.49 11.89
CA GLY A 121 -1.75 -0.32 12.21
C GLY A 121 -1.14 0.82 11.40
N LEU A 122 0.06 1.25 11.79
CA LEU A 122 0.76 2.36 11.16
C LEU A 122 1.63 1.84 10.00
N ILE A 123 1.63 2.57 8.89
CA ILE A 123 2.38 2.14 7.70
C ILE A 123 3.89 2.06 7.98
N TYR A 124 4.48 3.07 8.59
CA TYR A 124 5.90 3.11 8.91
C TYR A 124 6.34 1.91 9.76
N LYS A 125 5.59 1.61 10.80
CA LYS A 125 5.85 0.49 11.72
C LYS A 125 5.73 -0.88 11.06
N SER A 126 4.90 -1.00 10.03
CA SER A 126 4.78 -2.24 9.25
C SER A 126 6.05 -2.53 8.46
N PHE A 127 6.65 -1.49 7.87
CA PHE A 127 7.94 -1.61 7.18
C PHE A 127 9.08 -1.83 8.16
N GLU A 128 9.07 -1.15 9.33
CA GLU A 128 10.03 -1.40 10.42
C GLU A 128 9.99 -2.85 10.89
N HIS A 129 8.79 -3.41 11.07
CA HIS A 129 8.63 -4.82 11.46
C HIS A 129 9.24 -5.77 10.42
N ILE A 130 9.02 -5.52 9.12
CA ILE A 130 9.59 -6.32 8.04
C ILE A 130 11.12 -6.19 8.01
N ASN A 131 11.64 -4.99 8.23
CA ASN A 131 13.09 -4.75 8.28
C ASN A 131 13.76 -5.54 9.43
N ASN A 132 13.17 -5.47 10.61
CA ASN A 132 13.75 -6.08 11.82
C ASN A 132 13.59 -7.60 11.84
N TYR A 133 12.42 -8.12 11.54
CA TYR A 133 12.06 -9.52 11.75
C TYR A 133 11.86 -10.31 10.45
N GLY A 134 11.58 -9.62 9.35
CA GLY A 134 11.27 -10.27 8.08
C GLY A 134 9.89 -10.91 8.03
N VAL A 135 9.56 -11.38 6.84
CA VAL A 135 8.30 -12.08 6.56
C VAL A 135 8.53 -13.27 5.64
N PRO A 136 7.90 -14.41 5.90
CA PRO A 136 7.95 -15.56 5.01
C PRO A 136 7.09 -15.31 3.77
N THR A 137 7.15 -16.22 2.81
CA THR A 137 6.18 -16.22 1.72
C THR A 137 4.77 -16.46 2.26
N GLY A 138 3.81 -15.84 1.60
CA GLY A 138 2.40 -15.95 1.92
C GLY A 138 1.59 -15.90 0.63
N GLY A 139 0.35 -15.50 0.75
CA GLY A 139 -0.52 -15.38 -0.39
C GLY A 139 -1.86 -14.81 0.00
N LEU A 140 -2.78 -14.89 -0.95
CA LEU A 140 -4.17 -14.55 -0.75
C LEU A 140 -4.85 -15.60 0.15
N PHE A 141 -6.06 -15.32 0.59
CA PHE A 141 -6.89 -16.24 1.35
C PHE A 141 -7.04 -17.62 0.64
N LYS A 142 -7.27 -17.60 -0.67
CA LYS A 142 -7.29 -18.79 -1.55
C LYS A 142 -6.68 -18.46 -2.91
N PRO A 143 -6.00 -19.42 -3.55
CA PRO A 143 -5.55 -20.70 -2.97
C PRO A 143 -4.46 -20.45 -1.92
N LYS A 144 -4.42 -21.26 -0.86
CA LYS A 144 -3.39 -21.17 0.19
C LYS A 144 -2.01 -21.51 -0.39
N ARG A 145 -1.20 -20.48 -0.63
CA ARG A 145 0.17 -20.60 -1.17
C ARG A 145 1.17 -19.99 -0.20
N GLY A 146 2.44 -20.41 -0.31
CA GLY A 146 3.50 -19.95 0.60
C GLY A 146 3.42 -20.56 1.99
N CYS A 147 4.27 -20.07 2.88
CA CYS A 147 4.45 -20.55 4.25
C CYS A 147 3.29 -20.13 5.17
N VAL A 148 2.93 -18.82 5.13
CA VAL A 148 1.88 -18.22 5.97
C VAL A 148 0.89 -17.46 5.09
N PRO A 149 -0.13 -18.15 4.49
CA PRO A 149 -1.16 -17.51 3.69
C PRO A 149 -2.05 -16.58 4.53
N TYR A 150 -2.71 -15.63 3.87
CA TYR A 150 -3.70 -14.76 4.48
C TYR A 150 -4.92 -15.55 4.95
N GLU A 151 -5.47 -15.22 6.14
CA GLU A 151 -6.49 -16.04 6.80
C GLU A 151 -7.88 -15.40 6.81
N HIS A 152 -7.99 -14.08 6.50
CA HIS A 152 -9.28 -13.41 6.47
C HIS A 152 -9.99 -13.62 5.13
N GLU A 153 -11.27 -13.97 5.23
CA GLU A 153 -12.10 -14.25 4.07
C GLU A 153 -12.43 -12.97 3.30
N PRO A 154 -12.37 -13.01 1.95
CA PRO A 154 -12.79 -11.90 1.10
C PRO A 154 -14.25 -11.52 1.31
N CYS A 155 -14.54 -10.21 1.14
CA CYS A 155 -15.89 -9.70 1.30
C CYS A 155 -16.21 -8.52 0.36
N LEU A 156 -17.47 -8.11 0.28
CA LEU A 156 -17.90 -6.96 -0.50
C LEU A 156 -17.62 -5.66 0.27
N HIS A 157 -16.64 -4.91 -0.21
CA HIS A 157 -16.33 -3.56 0.26
C HIS A 157 -17.25 -2.54 -0.46
N GLY A 158 -17.88 -1.65 0.30
CA GLY A 158 -18.72 -0.57 -0.26
C GLY A 158 -20.19 -0.90 -0.46
N GLY A 159 -20.66 -2.06 -0.05
CA GLY A 159 -22.10 -2.37 0.06
C GLY A 159 -22.88 -2.46 -1.27
N ILE A 160 -22.21 -2.66 -2.39
CA ILE A 160 -22.88 -2.85 -3.68
C ILE A 160 -23.32 -4.31 -3.77
N ARG A 161 -24.62 -4.56 -3.57
CA ARG A 161 -25.24 -5.83 -3.94
C ARG A 161 -25.16 -6.01 -5.46
N GLY A 162 -24.52 -7.05 -5.91
CA GLY A 162 -24.56 -7.54 -7.27
C GLY A 162 -23.97 -8.94 -7.28
N ASP A 163 -24.44 -9.81 -8.15
CA ASP A 163 -23.98 -11.18 -8.34
C ASP A 163 -22.53 -11.21 -8.86
N ILE A 164 -21.59 -10.80 -8.01
CA ILE A 164 -20.19 -10.68 -8.37
C ILE A 164 -19.54 -12.01 -8.05
N VAL A 165 -19.40 -12.83 -9.07
CA VAL A 165 -18.61 -14.07 -9.04
C VAL A 165 -17.14 -13.67 -9.08
N LEU A 166 -16.39 -14.05 -8.04
CA LEU A 166 -14.93 -13.93 -8.11
C LEU A 166 -14.38 -14.91 -9.15
N ASP A 167 -13.40 -14.44 -9.92
CA ASP A 167 -12.55 -15.24 -10.83
C ASP A 167 -11.91 -16.48 -10.15
N SER A 168 -12.02 -16.59 -8.83
CA SER A 168 -11.43 -17.64 -7.98
C SER A 168 -12.35 -18.84 -7.72
N GLY A 169 -13.56 -18.88 -8.32
CA GLY A 169 -14.53 -19.96 -8.06
C GLY A 169 -15.14 -19.95 -6.66
N MET A 170 -14.92 -18.89 -5.88
CA MET A 170 -15.64 -18.62 -4.65
C MET A 170 -16.96 -17.92 -5.02
N GLY A 171 -18.09 -18.48 -4.68
CA GLY A 171 -19.44 -17.94 -4.97
C GLY A 171 -19.61 -16.44 -4.61
N ALA A 172 -20.84 -15.95 -4.53
CA ALA A 172 -21.11 -14.56 -4.15
C ALA A 172 -20.44 -14.19 -2.81
N LEU A 173 -19.74 -13.04 -2.79
CA LEU A 173 -19.07 -12.57 -1.58
C LEU A 173 -20.09 -12.07 -0.54
N PRO A 174 -19.91 -12.39 0.74
CA PRO A 174 -20.69 -11.80 1.81
C PRO A 174 -20.35 -10.31 2.00
N ASN A 175 -21.24 -9.56 2.61
CA ASN A 175 -20.89 -8.20 3.06
C ASN A 175 -19.82 -8.28 4.16
N CYS A 176 -18.84 -7.36 4.13
CA CYS A 176 -17.78 -7.38 5.15
C CYS A 176 -18.34 -7.28 6.58
N SER A 177 -19.40 -6.50 6.80
CA SER A 177 -20.06 -6.38 8.11
C SER A 177 -20.72 -7.67 8.62
N SER A 178 -20.93 -8.67 7.78
CA SER A 178 -21.48 -9.98 8.19
C SER A 178 -20.43 -11.00 8.61
N ILE A 179 -19.14 -10.64 8.47
CA ILE A 179 -18.00 -11.50 8.85
C ILE A 179 -17.43 -10.97 10.16
N ASN A 180 -17.33 -11.83 11.18
CA ASN A 180 -16.60 -11.48 12.39
C ASN A 180 -15.09 -11.53 12.12
N PRO A 181 -14.33 -10.45 12.41
CA PRO A 181 -12.88 -10.50 12.29
C PRO A 181 -12.31 -11.52 13.28
N THR A 182 -11.44 -12.38 12.81
CA THR A 182 -10.73 -13.33 13.67
C THR A 182 -9.48 -12.67 14.24
N ASN A 183 -9.16 -12.95 15.51
CA ASN A 183 -7.90 -12.50 16.09
C ASN A 183 -6.75 -13.24 15.43
N SER A 184 -5.83 -12.48 14.85
CA SER A 184 -4.61 -13.01 14.26
C SER A 184 -3.53 -13.16 15.33
N THR A 185 -2.97 -14.35 15.46
CA THR A 185 -1.79 -14.60 16.31
C THR A 185 -0.52 -14.47 15.49
N CYS A 186 0.60 -14.13 16.15
CA CYS A 186 1.89 -14.03 15.49
C CYS A 186 2.43 -15.43 15.12
N PRO A 187 2.48 -15.82 13.82
CA PRO A 187 2.95 -17.14 13.44
C PRO A 187 4.47 -17.24 13.58
N THR A 188 4.92 -18.32 14.23
CA THR A 188 6.34 -18.68 14.40
C THR A 188 6.75 -19.87 13.53
N ALA A 189 5.81 -20.45 12.79
CA ALA A 189 6.01 -21.56 11.88
C ALA A 189 5.08 -21.42 10.66
N CYS A 190 5.32 -22.20 9.61
CA CYS A 190 4.43 -22.24 8.45
C CYS A 190 3.05 -22.79 8.84
N THR A 191 2.00 -21.97 8.65
CA THR A 191 0.60 -22.42 8.88
C THR A 191 0.11 -23.30 7.73
N ASN A 192 0.67 -23.16 6.54
CA ASN A 192 0.41 -24.05 5.40
C ASN A 192 1.22 -25.34 5.50
N LYS A 193 0.59 -26.40 5.98
CA LYS A 193 1.23 -27.73 6.15
C LYS A 193 1.73 -28.38 4.86
N LYS A 194 1.26 -27.92 3.69
CA LYS A 194 1.74 -28.41 2.38
C LYS A 194 3.00 -27.69 1.89
N TYR A 195 3.39 -26.62 2.55
CA TYR A 195 4.59 -25.85 2.19
C TYR A 195 5.84 -26.59 2.71
N LYS A 196 6.88 -26.70 1.87
CA LYS A 196 8.03 -27.59 2.14
C LYS A 196 9.23 -26.90 2.76
N LYS A 197 9.39 -25.58 2.50
CA LYS A 197 10.51 -24.84 3.11
C LYS A 197 10.24 -24.58 4.59
N LYS A 198 11.33 -24.56 5.40
CA LYS A 198 11.27 -24.14 6.79
C LYS A 198 10.98 -22.64 6.88
N PHE A 199 10.31 -22.21 7.92
CA PHE A 199 9.90 -20.82 8.14
C PHE A 199 11.08 -19.83 8.04
N ASP A 200 12.18 -20.10 8.76
CA ASP A 200 13.35 -19.22 8.77
C ASP A 200 14.05 -19.15 7.41
N ALA A 201 14.14 -20.28 6.70
CA ALA A 201 14.72 -20.34 5.35
C ALA A 201 13.87 -19.62 4.31
N ASP A 202 12.58 -19.42 4.60
CA ASP A 202 11.62 -18.74 3.72
C ASP A 202 11.42 -17.26 4.11
N THR A 203 12.04 -16.79 5.18
CA THR A 203 11.89 -15.41 5.67
C THR A 203 12.73 -14.43 4.83
N HIS A 204 12.12 -13.32 4.42
CA HIS A 204 12.69 -12.24 3.63
C HIS A 204 12.62 -10.94 4.41
N LYS A 205 13.68 -10.11 4.32
CA LYS A 205 13.79 -8.82 5.01
C LYS A 205 14.00 -7.68 4.01
N SER A 206 13.81 -6.47 4.45
CA SER A 206 14.39 -5.29 3.83
C SER A 206 15.77 -5.00 4.44
N TRP A 207 16.66 -4.42 3.63
CA TRP A 207 17.93 -3.86 4.09
C TRP A 207 17.72 -2.54 4.81
N SER A 208 16.89 -1.70 4.21
CA SER A 208 16.50 -0.41 4.76
C SER A 208 15.06 -0.07 4.41
N PHE A 209 14.50 0.86 5.14
CA PHE A 209 13.20 1.46 4.89
C PHE A 209 13.19 2.88 5.45
N GLY A 210 12.26 3.70 4.98
CA GLY A 210 12.11 5.06 5.47
C GLY A 210 10.99 5.80 4.78
N TRP A 211 10.69 6.99 5.29
CA TRP A 211 9.82 7.91 4.60
C TRP A 211 10.47 8.38 3.31
N ALA A 212 9.74 8.33 2.21
CA ALA A 212 10.16 8.96 0.97
C ALA A 212 10.14 10.50 1.10
N PRO A 213 10.91 11.21 0.24
CA PRO A 213 10.76 12.65 0.08
C PRO A 213 9.31 13.02 -0.25
N THR A 214 8.86 14.22 0.15
CA THR A 214 7.46 14.64 0.03
C THR A 214 7.09 15.25 -1.33
N TYR A 215 8.02 15.36 -2.26
CA TYR A 215 7.79 15.90 -3.59
C TYR A 215 7.40 14.82 -4.60
N GLU A 216 6.42 15.13 -5.44
CA GLU A 216 5.90 14.23 -6.47
C GLU A 216 7.01 13.65 -7.35
N GLU A 217 7.92 14.50 -7.81
CA GLU A 217 9.00 14.14 -8.74
C GLU A 217 9.96 13.11 -8.11
N LYS A 218 10.29 13.27 -6.83
CA LYS A 218 11.17 12.34 -6.12
C LYS A 218 10.50 11.01 -5.85
N ILE A 219 9.22 11.03 -5.49
CA ILE A 219 8.42 9.79 -5.36
C ILE A 219 8.35 9.07 -6.72
N LYS A 220 8.14 9.81 -7.82
CA LYS A 220 8.18 9.24 -9.18
C LYS A 220 9.52 8.60 -9.48
N ARG A 221 10.64 9.25 -9.16
CA ARG A 221 11.99 8.72 -9.35
C ARG A 221 12.18 7.40 -8.60
N ILE A 222 11.81 7.35 -7.32
CA ILE A 222 11.87 6.12 -6.51
C ILE A 222 11.06 4.99 -7.16
N ILE A 223 9.82 5.28 -7.56
CA ILE A 223 8.97 4.26 -8.21
C ILE A 223 9.58 3.84 -9.56
N TYR A 224 10.12 4.78 -10.33
CA TYR A 224 10.71 4.50 -11.64
C TYR A 224 11.96 3.63 -11.55
N GLU A 225 12.82 3.87 -10.58
CA GLU A 225 14.11 3.18 -10.45
C GLU A 225 14.00 1.89 -9.66
N HIS A 226 13.27 1.90 -8.56
CA HIS A 226 13.27 0.81 -7.58
C HIS A 226 11.96 0.01 -7.51
N GLY A 227 10.87 0.52 -8.11
CA GLY A 227 9.58 -0.14 -8.09
C GLY A 227 8.58 0.46 -7.09
N PRO A 228 7.42 -0.20 -6.90
CA PRO A 228 6.32 0.30 -6.08
C PRO A 228 6.72 0.73 -4.67
N VAL A 229 5.97 1.71 -4.11
CA VAL A 229 6.11 2.21 -2.74
C VAL A 229 4.81 2.06 -1.97
N GLY A 230 4.89 2.02 -0.65
CA GLY A 230 3.71 2.13 0.22
C GLY A 230 3.32 3.59 0.39
N ALA A 231 2.03 3.87 0.44
CA ALA A 231 1.50 5.18 0.74
C ALA A 231 0.27 5.09 1.63
N ALA A 232 -0.05 6.19 2.30
CA ALA A 232 -1.29 6.30 3.06
C ALA A 232 -1.97 7.64 2.76
N PHE A 233 -3.29 7.69 2.92
CA PHE A 233 -4.06 8.91 2.72
C PHE A 233 -5.28 8.98 3.63
N ALA A 234 -5.78 10.18 3.87
CA ALA A 234 -7.01 10.40 4.63
C ALA A 234 -8.22 9.91 3.83
N MET A 235 -8.79 8.77 4.24
CA MET A 235 -9.95 8.16 3.58
C MET A 235 -11.26 8.71 4.12
N TYR A 236 -12.16 9.03 3.21
CA TYR A 236 -13.51 9.51 3.48
C TYR A 236 -14.57 8.48 3.06
N SER A 237 -15.80 8.66 3.55
CA SER A 237 -16.88 7.67 3.39
C SER A 237 -17.26 7.38 1.93
N ASP A 238 -17.05 8.31 1.03
CA ASP A 238 -17.31 8.21 -0.41
C ASP A 238 -16.28 7.33 -1.13
N PHE A 239 -15.05 7.21 -0.60
CA PHE A 239 -14.00 6.38 -1.20
C PHE A 239 -14.43 4.92 -1.39
N LYS A 240 -15.12 4.34 -0.40
CA LYS A 240 -15.61 2.95 -0.51
C LYS A 240 -16.55 2.71 -1.71
N LYS A 241 -17.21 3.77 -2.19
CA LYS A 241 -18.13 3.74 -3.33
C LYS A 241 -17.48 4.12 -4.66
N HIS A 242 -16.17 4.47 -4.66
CA HIS A 242 -15.45 4.88 -5.86
C HIS A 242 -15.38 3.74 -6.87
N LYS A 243 -15.66 4.04 -8.17
CA LYS A 243 -15.71 3.03 -9.24
C LYS A 243 -14.68 3.25 -10.34
N LYS A 244 -14.50 4.49 -10.79
CA LYS A 244 -13.61 4.83 -11.92
C LYS A 244 -13.22 6.31 -11.93
N GLY A 245 -12.18 6.61 -12.70
CA GLY A 245 -11.63 7.97 -12.85
C GLY A 245 -10.70 8.35 -11.69
N ILE A 246 -10.31 9.62 -11.66
CA ILE A 246 -9.47 10.15 -10.58
C ILE A 246 -10.34 10.40 -9.36
N TYR A 247 -9.95 9.84 -8.21
CA TYR A 247 -10.67 10.05 -6.96
C TYR A 247 -10.50 11.47 -6.45
N TRP A 248 -11.62 12.11 -6.24
CA TRP A 248 -11.80 13.37 -5.51
C TRP A 248 -12.78 13.12 -4.37
N ARG A 249 -12.43 13.58 -3.18
CA ARG A 249 -13.34 13.54 -2.03
C ARG A 249 -14.63 14.36 -2.32
N SER A 250 -15.78 13.79 -2.04
CA SER A 250 -17.03 14.57 -2.09
C SER A 250 -17.11 15.57 -0.92
N ASN A 251 -17.86 16.67 -1.13
CA ASN A 251 -17.99 17.73 -0.12
C ASN A 251 -18.67 17.24 1.17
N ASP A 252 -19.53 16.24 1.07
CA ASP A 252 -20.26 15.60 2.16
C ASP A 252 -19.53 14.35 2.73
N GLY A 253 -18.34 14.08 2.23
CA GLY A 253 -17.53 12.96 2.68
C GLY A 253 -17.14 13.10 4.16
N VAL A 254 -17.43 12.07 4.98
CA VAL A 254 -17.06 11.99 6.38
C VAL A 254 -15.74 11.23 6.52
N PHE A 255 -14.78 11.80 7.25
CA PHE A 255 -13.50 11.13 7.54
C PHE A 255 -13.73 9.77 8.21
N LYS A 256 -12.98 8.76 7.80
CA LYS A 256 -13.06 7.39 8.31
C LYS A 256 -11.80 6.92 9.00
N SER A 257 -10.66 7.01 8.32
CA SER A 257 -9.35 6.55 8.80
C SER A 257 -8.24 7.00 7.85
N ILE A 258 -7.01 6.71 8.22
CA ILE A 258 -5.88 6.74 7.28
C ILE A 258 -5.79 5.37 6.61
N HIS A 259 -5.98 5.34 5.29
CA HIS A 259 -5.98 4.11 4.48
C HIS A 259 -4.65 3.91 3.75
N LYS A 260 -4.14 2.69 3.74
CA LYS A 260 -2.84 2.35 3.19
C LYS A 260 -3.00 1.63 1.85
N VAL A 261 -2.17 2.04 0.89
CA VAL A 261 -2.23 1.58 -0.50
C VAL A 261 -0.83 1.45 -1.08
N LYS A 262 -0.72 0.77 -2.20
CA LYS A 262 0.54 0.65 -2.94
C LYS A 262 0.51 1.51 -4.20
N LEU A 263 1.43 2.47 -4.32
CA LEU A 263 1.59 3.26 -5.55
C LEU A 263 2.46 2.49 -6.54
N ILE A 264 1.97 2.33 -7.76
CA ILE A 264 2.62 1.57 -8.84
C ILE A 264 2.91 2.39 -10.08
N GLY A 265 2.55 3.66 -10.08
CA GLY A 265 2.76 4.54 -11.23
C GLY A 265 2.01 5.85 -11.11
N TRP A 266 1.97 6.57 -12.22
CA TRP A 266 1.34 7.88 -12.34
C TRP A 266 0.90 8.13 -13.78
N GLY A 267 0.14 9.21 -13.98
CA GLY A 267 -0.26 9.70 -15.27
C GLY A 267 -1.02 11.01 -15.19
N LYS A 268 -1.64 11.37 -16.33
CA LYS A 268 -2.43 12.59 -16.47
C LYS A 268 -3.72 12.28 -17.22
N GLU A 269 -4.84 12.85 -16.79
CA GLU A 269 -6.12 12.86 -17.51
C GLU A 269 -6.62 14.30 -17.61
N GLY A 270 -6.71 14.81 -18.83
CA GLY A 270 -6.87 16.25 -19.04
C GLY A 270 -5.73 17.01 -18.37
N ASP A 271 -6.05 17.96 -17.51
CA ASP A 271 -5.05 18.74 -16.76
C ASP A 271 -4.73 18.18 -15.37
N THR A 272 -5.39 17.08 -14.97
CA THR A 272 -5.23 16.49 -13.65
C THR A 272 -4.21 15.37 -13.65
N ARG A 273 -3.13 15.55 -12.86
CA ARG A 273 -2.14 14.49 -12.58
C ARG A 273 -2.66 13.55 -11.51
N TYR A 274 -2.27 12.27 -11.59
CA TYR A 274 -2.70 11.25 -10.64
C TYR A 274 -1.62 10.23 -10.32
N TRP A 275 -1.71 9.65 -9.12
CA TRP A 275 -1.06 8.40 -8.76
C TRP A 275 -1.93 7.23 -9.16
N LEU A 276 -1.31 6.20 -9.77
CA LEU A 276 -1.94 4.90 -9.98
C LEU A 276 -1.67 4.01 -8.77
N ALA A 277 -2.73 3.63 -8.07
CA ALA A 277 -2.66 2.89 -6.82
C ALA A 277 -3.35 1.53 -6.88
N VAL A 278 -2.82 0.57 -6.10
CA VAL A 278 -3.43 -0.74 -5.83
C VAL A 278 -4.09 -0.69 -4.46
N ASN A 279 -5.38 -1.02 -4.42
CA ASN A 279 -6.17 -1.11 -3.20
C ASN A 279 -6.26 -2.56 -2.69
N SER A 280 -6.74 -2.73 -1.45
CA SER A 280 -6.96 -4.02 -0.77
C SER A 280 -8.43 -4.41 -0.61
N TYR A 281 -9.31 -3.96 -1.53
CA TYR A 281 -10.75 -4.22 -1.49
C TYR A 281 -11.21 -5.22 -2.59
N ASN A 282 -10.36 -6.18 -2.97
CA ASN A 282 -10.50 -7.11 -4.09
C ASN A 282 -10.71 -6.46 -5.49
N LYS A 283 -10.84 -7.30 -6.52
CA LYS A 283 -10.97 -6.86 -7.92
C LYS A 283 -12.36 -6.29 -8.29
N ASN A 284 -13.34 -6.45 -7.42
CA ASN A 284 -14.69 -5.98 -7.69
C ASN A 284 -14.86 -4.49 -7.33
N TRP A 285 -13.91 -3.94 -6.58
CA TRP A 285 -13.87 -2.54 -6.23
C TRP A 285 -13.04 -1.74 -7.23
N GLY A 286 -13.42 -0.48 -7.48
CA GLY A 286 -12.68 0.45 -8.32
C GLY A 286 -12.48 -0.06 -9.76
N GLU A 287 -11.34 0.24 -10.34
CA GLU A 287 -10.94 -0.24 -11.66
C GLU A 287 -10.21 -1.59 -11.56
N LYS A 288 -10.95 -2.64 -11.25
CA LYS A 288 -10.42 -4.00 -11.00
C LYS A 288 -9.41 -4.05 -9.85
N GLY A 289 -9.72 -3.36 -8.74
CA GLY A 289 -8.88 -3.25 -7.55
C GLY A 289 -7.84 -2.14 -7.61
N LEU A 290 -7.82 -1.36 -8.68
CA LEU A 290 -6.98 -0.18 -8.86
C LEU A 290 -7.82 1.09 -8.72
N PHE A 291 -7.15 2.19 -8.47
CA PHE A 291 -7.74 3.52 -8.55
C PHE A 291 -6.68 4.57 -8.86
N LYS A 292 -7.14 5.75 -9.24
CA LYS A 292 -6.33 6.93 -9.44
C LYS A 292 -6.67 7.94 -8.35
N ILE A 293 -5.68 8.60 -7.80
CA ILE A 293 -5.84 9.69 -6.82
C ILE A 293 -4.99 10.86 -7.25
N VAL A 294 -5.47 12.07 -7.05
CA VAL A 294 -4.75 13.30 -7.43
C VAL A 294 -3.32 13.30 -6.92
N SER A 295 -2.37 13.74 -7.79
CA SER A 295 -0.95 13.86 -7.44
C SER A 295 -0.43 15.29 -7.56
N GLY A 296 0.72 15.55 -6.92
CA GLY A 296 1.47 16.81 -7.00
C GLY A 296 0.91 17.93 -6.15
N ARG A 297 -0.04 17.63 -5.28
CA ARG A 297 -0.67 18.60 -4.37
C ARG A 297 -0.74 18.11 -2.93
N ASN A 298 -0.14 16.98 -2.61
CA ASN A 298 -0.30 16.27 -1.34
C ASN A 298 -1.77 16.02 -0.97
N TYR A 299 -2.58 15.74 -1.99
CA TYR A 299 -4.02 15.57 -1.82
C TYR A 299 -4.33 14.45 -0.83
N LEU A 300 -5.11 14.75 0.20
CA LEU A 300 -5.41 13.85 1.31
C LEU A 300 -4.16 13.27 2.00
N PHE A 301 -3.05 13.98 1.99
CA PHE A 301 -1.73 13.62 2.57
C PHE A 301 -0.99 12.51 1.84
N ILE A 302 -1.39 12.15 0.61
CA ILE A 302 -0.84 10.99 -0.10
C ILE A 302 0.69 11.07 -0.32
N GLU A 303 1.25 12.25 -0.62
CA GLU A 303 2.70 12.42 -0.79
C GLU A 303 3.46 12.54 0.56
N ALA A 304 2.79 13.02 1.62
CA ALA A 304 3.41 13.11 2.94
C ALA A 304 3.62 11.74 3.60
N LEU A 305 2.80 10.76 3.24
CA LEU A 305 2.73 9.45 3.90
C LEU A 305 3.22 8.32 2.98
N VAL A 306 4.34 8.55 2.27
CA VAL A 306 4.96 7.55 1.39
C VAL A 306 6.14 6.89 2.09
N VAL A 307 6.14 5.55 2.16
CA VAL A 307 7.24 4.75 2.71
C VAL A 307 7.92 3.97 1.59
N ASP A 308 9.24 4.09 1.56
CA ASP A 308 10.14 3.33 0.69
C ASP A 308 10.80 2.17 1.44
N SER A 309 11.21 1.13 0.72
CA SER A 309 11.86 -0.05 1.30
C SER A 309 12.77 -0.73 0.28
N ILE A 310 14.00 -0.97 0.66
CA ILE A 310 15.00 -1.65 -0.17
C ILE A 310 15.12 -3.11 0.30
N PRO A 311 14.89 -4.10 -0.57
CA PRO A 311 15.04 -5.50 -0.21
C PRO A 311 16.48 -5.83 0.19
N GLN A 312 16.64 -6.71 1.17
CA GLN A 312 17.93 -7.28 1.51
C GLN A 312 18.31 -8.32 0.44
N ASP A 313 19.52 -8.20 -0.12
CA ASP A 313 20.07 -9.26 -0.95
C ASP A 313 20.22 -10.53 -0.12
N LYS A 314 19.52 -11.60 -0.50
CA LYS A 314 19.95 -12.91 -0.05
C LYS A 314 21.21 -13.22 -0.86
N ALA A 315 22.36 -13.30 -0.19
CA ALA A 315 23.52 -13.90 -0.78
C ALA A 315 23.08 -15.19 -1.47
N SER A 316 23.32 -15.27 -2.76
CA SER A 316 23.00 -16.40 -3.64
C SER A 316 23.58 -17.70 -3.14
#